data_fe9ba3d85e28cbf32b0a99185b2d9c01
#
_entry.id   fe9ba3d85e28cbf32b0a99185b2d9c01
#
_cell.length_a   1.000
_cell.length_b   1.000
_cell.length_c   1.000
_cell.angle_alpha   90.00
_cell.angle_beta   90.00
_cell.angle_gamma   90.00
#
_symmetry.space_group_name_H-M   'P 1'
#
loop_
_entity.id
_entity.type
_entity.pdbx_description
1 polymer ?
#
loop_
_entity_poly.entity_id
_entity_poly.type
_entity_poly.pdbx_seq_one_letter_code
_entity_poly.pdbx_strand_id
1 'polypeptide(L)'
;MSATQLSLPSTIASSASLASLFSLQPSWSSSDPPSTAATADPSLVQSLLSSSWALTSSSTATSSISGLANLAWVPDPFDSSNSKAVLRLAYPEGSRDGAQFSFAAFQKNARVQTALLKYEVAFDSSFDFVKGGKLPGLYGSSPSAKGLCTGGNHLHDCWSARLMWRTGGAGEVYAYIPTYDGFCAQADVLCDADYGTSLSRGSFKFARGGWTTIHQLISLSTPPLANGLLALYSNSSLSLLHTGIAYRTNPNVSITNVLFSSFFGGSDASWDSKGGNAYYRRVELYASTLPSNTTGPTVSASFDNTISSSSAASSRASMLRVMVLLMVWTMLGQVVGMGGKRKTTREQSSPP
;
A
#
# COMPACT_ATOMS: atom_id res chain seq x y z
N MET A 1 -33.28 2.12 -11.95
CA MET A 1 -32.66 0.78 -11.98
C MET A 1 -31.94 0.61 -10.67
N SER A 2 -32.28 -0.42 -9.89
CA SER A 2 -31.61 -0.68 -8.62
C SER A 2 -30.15 -1.02 -8.87
N ALA A 3 -29.23 -0.28 -8.26
CA ALA A 3 -27.79 -0.60 -8.34
C ALA A 3 -27.59 -1.96 -7.69
N THR A 4 -27.22 -2.95 -8.47
CA THR A 4 -26.83 -4.25 -7.94
C THR A 4 -25.53 -4.02 -7.17
N GLN A 5 -25.59 -4.14 -5.85
CA GLN A 5 -24.39 -4.05 -5.01
C GLN A 5 -23.47 -5.20 -5.41
N LEU A 6 -22.26 -4.88 -5.87
CA LEU A 6 -21.28 -5.87 -6.25
C LEU A 6 -20.93 -6.73 -5.02
N SER A 7 -21.32 -8.00 -5.05
CA SER A 7 -20.97 -8.96 -4.01
C SER A 7 -19.83 -9.82 -4.50
N LEU A 8 -18.67 -9.67 -3.88
CA LEU A 8 -17.52 -10.54 -4.12
C LEU A 8 -17.58 -11.77 -3.22
N PRO A 9 -17.14 -12.95 -3.69
CA PRO A 9 -17.08 -14.14 -2.85
C PRO A 9 -16.08 -13.93 -1.71
N SER A 10 -16.39 -14.44 -0.52
CA SER A 10 -15.49 -14.39 0.63
C SER A 10 -14.22 -15.24 0.42
N THR A 11 -14.29 -16.24 -0.47
CA THR A 11 -13.16 -17.09 -0.86
C THR A 11 -13.17 -17.32 -2.37
N ILE A 12 -11.98 -17.50 -2.94
CA ILE A 12 -11.80 -17.81 -4.36
C ILE A 12 -11.10 -19.15 -4.55
N ALA A 13 -11.49 -19.89 -5.57
CA ALA A 13 -10.84 -21.17 -5.92
C ALA A 13 -9.52 -20.95 -6.69
N SER A 14 -9.43 -19.90 -7.52
CA SER A 14 -8.27 -19.58 -8.34
C SER A 14 -8.29 -18.13 -8.84
N SER A 15 -7.18 -17.66 -9.40
CA SER A 15 -7.12 -16.38 -10.13
C SER A 15 -8.15 -16.33 -11.26
N ALA A 16 -8.29 -17.43 -12.02
CA ALA A 16 -9.22 -17.51 -13.16
C ALA A 16 -10.67 -17.39 -12.71
N SER A 17 -11.05 -17.97 -11.57
CA SER A 17 -12.42 -17.85 -11.04
C SER A 17 -12.75 -16.40 -10.65
N LEU A 18 -11.81 -15.67 -10.05
CA LEU A 18 -11.98 -14.25 -9.75
C LEU A 18 -11.99 -13.40 -11.02
N ALA A 19 -11.09 -13.67 -11.97
CA ALA A 19 -10.98 -12.96 -13.23
C ALA A 19 -12.29 -13.05 -14.06
N SER A 20 -12.94 -14.21 -14.06
CA SER A 20 -14.18 -14.42 -14.80
C SER A 20 -15.34 -13.54 -14.33
N LEU A 21 -15.40 -13.19 -13.04
CA LEU A 21 -16.43 -12.28 -12.49
C LEU A 21 -16.35 -10.86 -13.07
N PHE A 22 -15.19 -10.48 -13.59
CA PHE A 22 -14.92 -9.16 -14.18
C PHE A 22 -14.64 -9.23 -15.68
N SER A 23 -14.93 -10.37 -16.32
CA SER A 23 -14.65 -10.61 -17.75
C SER A 23 -13.18 -10.32 -18.12
N LEU A 24 -12.24 -10.59 -17.19
CA LEU A 24 -10.81 -10.41 -17.44
C LEU A 24 -10.28 -11.57 -18.25
N GLN A 25 -9.38 -11.27 -19.18
CA GLN A 25 -8.66 -12.27 -19.95
C GLN A 25 -7.24 -12.46 -19.41
N PRO A 26 -6.65 -13.67 -19.45
CA PRO A 26 -5.24 -13.87 -19.16
C PRO A 26 -4.40 -12.94 -20.05
N SER A 27 -3.50 -12.17 -19.41
CA SER A 27 -2.65 -11.21 -20.11
C SER A 27 -1.20 -11.66 -20.12
N TRP A 28 -0.73 -12.15 -18.97
CA TRP A 28 0.65 -12.59 -18.82
C TRP A 28 0.82 -13.45 -17.55
N SER A 29 1.82 -14.34 -17.57
CA SER A 29 2.26 -15.07 -16.37
C SER A 29 3.78 -15.25 -16.37
N SER A 30 4.38 -15.23 -15.18
CA SER A 30 5.81 -15.53 -15.05
C SER A 30 6.11 -16.99 -15.35
N SER A 31 7.29 -17.23 -15.92
CA SER A 31 7.88 -18.57 -16.02
C SER A 31 9.01 -18.66 -14.99
N ASP A 32 8.73 -19.27 -13.83
CA ASP A 32 9.77 -19.43 -12.81
C ASP A 32 10.90 -20.33 -13.35
N PRO A 33 12.17 -19.89 -13.32
CA PRO A 33 13.27 -20.64 -13.91
C PRO A 33 13.54 -21.95 -13.13
N PRO A 34 14.22 -22.94 -13.74
CA PRO A 34 14.63 -24.13 -13.01
C PRO A 34 15.63 -23.78 -11.90
N SER A 35 15.69 -24.58 -10.85
CA SER A 35 16.61 -24.34 -9.72
C SER A 35 18.09 -24.32 -10.13
N THR A 36 18.45 -25.02 -11.22
CA THR A 36 19.79 -24.98 -11.82
C THR A 36 20.18 -23.62 -12.39
N ALA A 37 19.22 -22.72 -12.61
CA ALA A 37 19.47 -21.33 -13.04
C ALA A 37 19.66 -20.35 -11.85
N ALA A 38 19.80 -20.87 -10.63
CA ALA A 38 20.06 -20.05 -9.44
C ALA A 38 21.38 -19.24 -9.62
N THR A 39 21.30 -17.94 -9.37
CA THR A 39 22.42 -17.03 -9.55
C THR A 39 22.25 -15.75 -8.73
N ALA A 40 23.37 -15.18 -8.29
CA ALA A 40 23.45 -13.86 -7.69
C ALA A 40 24.26 -12.88 -8.58
N ASP A 41 24.71 -13.33 -9.75
CA ASP A 41 25.37 -12.44 -10.73
C ASP A 41 24.35 -11.43 -11.25
N PRO A 42 24.59 -10.11 -11.11
CA PRO A 42 23.61 -9.08 -11.47
C PRO A 42 23.18 -9.13 -12.94
N SER A 43 24.09 -9.45 -13.86
CA SER A 43 23.78 -9.50 -15.29
C SER A 43 22.89 -10.70 -15.62
N LEU A 44 23.13 -11.83 -15.01
CA LEU A 44 22.29 -13.02 -15.15
C LEU A 44 20.95 -12.84 -14.47
N VAL A 45 20.91 -12.21 -13.26
CA VAL A 45 19.66 -11.87 -12.58
C VAL A 45 18.79 -10.97 -13.47
N GLN A 46 19.36 -9.92 -14.05
CA GLN A 46 18.63 -9.04 -14.97
C GLN A 46 18.15 -9.77 -16.22
N SER A 47 18.98 -10.63 -16.81
CA SER A 47 18.61 -11.45 -17.97
C SER A 47 17.43 -12.36 -17.67
N LEU A 48 17.44 -13.06 -16.51
CA LEU A 48 16.34 -13.92 -16.06
C LEU A 48 15.08 -13.10 -15.73
N LEU A 49 15.20 -11.92 -15.15
CA LEU A 49 14.05 -11.02 -14.95
C LEU A 49 13.43 -10.61 -16.30
N SER A 50 14.26 -10.34 -17.30
CA SER A 50 13.77 -9.98 -18.63
C SER A 50 13.03 -11.14 -19.31
N SER A 51 13.54 -12.35 -19.22
CA SER A 51 12.96 -13.54 -19.87
C SER A 51 11.77 -14.13 -19.08
N SER A 52 11.86 -14.16 -17.75
CA SER A 52 10.89 -14.83 -16.89
C SER A 52 9.79 -13.90 -16.36
N TRP A 53 10.12 -12.61 -16.16
CA TRP A 53 9.21 -11.63 -15.58
C TRP A 53 8.88 -10.45 -16.52
N ALA A 54 9.27 -10.54 -17.80
CA ALA A 54 9.00 -9.48 -18.79
C ALA A 54 9.37 -8.08 -18.24
N LEU A 55 10.63 -7.93 -17.82
CA LEU A 55 11.16 -6.65 -17.34
C LEU A 55 10.92 -5.57 -18.41
N THR A 56 10.30 -4.46 -18.02
CA THR A 56 10.00 -3.40 -18.97
C THR A 56 11.14 -2.42 -19.07
N SER A 57 11.60 -2.19 -20.30
CA SER A 57 12.44 -1.06 -20.60
C SER A 57 11.58 0.20 -20.70
N SER A 58 11.75 1.16 -19.78
CA SER A 58 11.16 2.48 -19.96
C SER A 58 11.84 3.19 -21.13
N SER A 59 11.06 3.69 -22.09
CA SER A 59 11.58 4.44 -23.23
C SER A 59 12.19 5.82 -22.86
N THR A 60 12.14 6.20 -21.59
CA THR A 60 12.59 7.51 -21.07
C THR A 60 13.64 7.43 -19.97
N ALA A 61 13.91 6.25 -19.44
CA ALA A 61 15.05 6.01 -18.56
C ALA A 61 15.62 4.65 -18.93
N THR A 62 16.93 4.54 -19.02
CA THR A 62 17.62 3.24 -19.00
C THR A 62 16.90 2.36 -18.01
N SER A 63 16.53 1.13 -18.41
CA SER A 63 15.83 0.13 -17.58
C SER A 63 16.70 -0.23 -16.37
N SER A 64 16.89 0.73 -15.47
CA SER A 64 17.70 0.54 -14.28
C SER A 64 16.85 -0.11 -13.21
N ILE A 65 17.19 -1.34 -12.89
CA ILE A 65 16.73 -1.96 -11.64
C ILE A 65 17.50 -1.25 -10.52
N SER A 66 16.79 -0.48 -9.71
CA SER A 66 17.36 0.02 -8.46
C SER A 66 17.51 -1.15 -7.51
N GLY A 67 18.67 -1.26 -6.85
CA GLY A 67 18.96 -2.33 -5.90
C GLY A 67 19.14 -3.71 -6.53
N LEU A 68 19.63 -3.79 -7.77
CA LEU A 68 19.89 -5.06 -8.46
C LEU A 68 20.81 -5.98 -7.66
N ALA A 69 21.81 -5.44 -6.95
CA ALA A 69 22.72 -6.22 -6.10
C ALA A 69 22.02 -6.93 -4.93
N ASN A 70 20.83 -6.51 -4.55
CA ASN A 70 20.04 -7.16 -3.50
C ASN A 70 19.20 -8.34 -4.03
N LEU A 71 19.12 -8.51 -5.35
CA LEU A 71 18.33 -9.54 -6.01
C LEU A 71 19.17 -10.77 -6.35
N ALA A 72 18.57 -11.94 -6.21
CA ALA A 72 19.14 -13.20 -6.69
C ALA A 72 18.03 -14.18 -7.06
N TRP A 73 18.30 -15.08 -8.00
CA TRP A 73 17.51 -16.28 -8.20
C TRP A 73 18.08 -17.38 -7.31
N VAL A 74 17.26 -17.96 -6.47
CA VAL A 74 17.68 -19.01 -5.53
C VAL A 74 16.72 -20.20 -5.61
N PRO A 75 17.15 -21.42 -5.29
CA PRO A 75 16.22 -22.52 -5.10
C PRO A 75 15.14 -22.14 -4.09
N ASP A 76 13.89 -22.57 -4.31
CA ASP A 76 12.79 -22.25 -3.41
C ASP A 76 13.05 -22.82 -2.00
N PRO A 77 13.24 -21.97 -0.97
CA PRO A 77 13.60 -22.45 0.37
C PRO A 77 12.42 -23.12 1.11
N PHE A 78 11.19 -23.02 0.55
CA PHE A 78 9.96 -23.55 1.15
C PHE A 78 9.35 -24.69 0.32
N ASP A 79 10.05 -25.16 -0.71
CA ASP A 79 9.64 -26.29 -1.52
C ASP A 79 10.70 -27.40 -1.49
N SER A 80 10.37 -28.51 -0.84
CA SER A 80 11.26 -29.66 -0.72
C SER A 80 11.61 -30.34 -2.06
N SER A 81 10.79 -30.13 -3.11
CA SER A 81 11.09 -30.62 -4.46
C SER A 81 12.27 -29.89 -5.09
N ASN A 82 12.51 -28.66 -4.67
CA ASN A 82 13.63 -27.81 -5.07
C ASN A 82 13.82 -27.71 -6.60
N SER A 83 12.71 -27.82 -7.36
CA SER A 83 12.74 -27.91 -8.81
C SER A 83 12.76 -26.55 -9.52
N LYS A 84 12.34 -25.50 -8.82
CA LYS A 84 12.25 -24.13 -9.35
C LYS A 84 13.10 -23.15 -8.55
N ALA A 85 13.63 -22.14 -9.22
CA ALA A 85 14.19 -20.98 -8.59
C ALA A 85 13.11 -19.90 -8.38
N VAL A 86 13.27 -19.15 -7.31
CA VAL A 86 12.41 -18.01 -6.94
C VAL A 86 13.26 -16.75 -6.86
N LEU A 87 12.64 -15.60 -7.10
CA LEU A 87 13.32 -14.32 -6.94
C LEU A 87 13.45 -14.00 -5.45
N ARG A 88 14.69 -13.98 -4.93
CA ARG A 88 15.01 -13.52 -3.58
C ARG A 88 15.37 -12.04 -3.62
N LEU A 89 14.84 -11.26 -2.70
CA LEU A 89 15.30 -9.92 -2.35
C LEU A 89 15.89 -9.94 -0.95
N ALA A 90 17.17 -9.64 -0.83
CA ALA A 90 17.85 -9.44 0.46
C ALA A 90 17.66 -7.97 0.90
N TYR A 91 17.36 -7.79 2.19
CA TYR A 91 17.31 -6.47 2.82
C TYR A 91 18.57 -6.30 3.68
N PRO A 92 19.48 -5.39 3.32
CA PRO A 92 20.69 -5.17 4.12
C PRO A 92 20.33 -4.69 5.54
N GLU A 93 21.04 -5.25 6.54
CA GLU A 93 20.90 -4.80 7.93
C GLU A 93 21.35 -3.35 8.07
N GLY A 94 20.65 -2.58 8.93
CA GLY A 94 20.92 -1.16 9.17
C GLY A 94 20.59 -0.24 8.00
N SER A 95 19.84 -0.73 7.01
CA SER A 95 19.44 0.02 5.81
C SER A 95 17.94 -0.11 5.57
N ARG A 96 17.39 0.79 4.76
CA ARG A 96 16.03 0.69 4.23
C ARG A 96 16.00 0.26 2.77
N ASP A 97 17.16 -0.05 2.21
CA ASP A 97 17.29 -0.41 0.81
C ASP A 97 16.58 -1.73 0.48
N GLY A 98 16.22 -1.85 -0.77
CA GLY A 98 15.58 -3.03 -1.34
C GLY A 98 15.80 -3.06 -2.83
N ALA A 99 14.73 -3.28 -3.60
CA ALA A 99 14.79 -3.21 -5.06
C ALA A 99 13.54 -2.55 -5.65
N GLN A 100 13.71 -1.87 -6.78
CA GLN A 100 12.60 -1.28 -7.53
C GLN A 100 12.81 -1.42 -9.04
N PHE A 101 11.77 -1.90 -9.73
CA PHE A 101 11.69 -1.99 -11.18
C PHE A 101 10.24 -2.16 -11.63
N SER A 102 9.98 -1.95 -12.92
CA SER A 102 8.67 -2.23 -13.52
C SER A 102 8.75 -3.50 -14.38
N PHE A 103 7.70 -4.29 -14.37
CA PHE A 103 7.64 -5.53 -15.14
C PHE A 103 6.21 -5.83 -15.62
N ALA A 104 6.08 -6.81 -16.52
CA ALA A 104 4.82 -7.29 -17.07
C ALA A 104 3.93 -6.16 -17.57
N ALA A 105 4.49 -5.28 -18.42
CA ALA A 105 3.75 -4.17 -19.00
C ALA A 105 2.64 -4.69 -19.93
N PHE A 106 1.47 -4.09 -19.79
CA PHE A 106 0.43 -4.25 -20.80
C PHE A 106 0.85 -3.57 -22.12
N GLN A 107 0.29 -4.04 -23.22
CA GLN A 107 0.54 -3.43 -24.52
C GLN A 107 0.27 -1.93 -24.45
N LYS A 108 1.16 -1.13 -25.05
CA LYS A 108 1.22 0.33 -24.95
C LYS A 108 -0.14 1.04 -25.22
N ASN A 109 -0.98 0.44 -26.06
CA ASN A 109 -2.27 1.01 -26.46
C ASN A 109 -3.49 0.27 -25.86
N ALA A 110 -3.27 -0.69 -24.96
CA ALA A 110 -4.36 -1.55 -24.47
C ALA A 110 -5.40 -0.81 -23.62
N ARG A 111 -5.08 0.35 -23.05
CA ARG A 111 -5.97 1.14 -22.18
C ARG A 111 -6.70 0.28 -21.13
N VAL A 112 -5.95 -0.55 -20.43
CA VAL A 112 -6.48 -1.45 -19.41
C VAL A 112 -7.21 -0.67 -18.32
N GLN A 113 -8.44 -1.06 -18.03
CA GLN A 113 -9.33 -0.40 -17.06
C GLN A 113 -9.48 -1.25 -15.79
N THR A 114 -9.43 -2.58 -15.93
CA THR A 114 -9.52 -3.50 -14.80
C THR A 114 -8.41 -4.53 -14.93
N ALA A 115 -7.70 -4.80 -13.85
CA ALA A 115 -6.66 -5.82 -13.81
C ALA A 115 -6.67 -6.59 -12.48
N LEU A 116 -6.33 -7.87 -12.57
CA LEU A 116 -6.04 -8.75 -11.46
C LEU A 116 -4.56 -9.13 -11.50
N LEU A 117 -3.84 -8.76 -10.47
CA LEU A 117 -2.47 -9.20 -10.20
C LEU A 117 -2.50 -10.28 -9.14
N LYS A 118 -1.92 -11.45 -9.45
CA LYS A 118 -1.61 -12.49 -8.47
C LYS A 118 -0.10 -12.64 -8.35
N TYR A 119 0.42 -12.78 -7.15
CA TYR A 119 1.78 -13.25 -6.89
C TYR A 119 1.86 -13.96 -5.55
N GLU A 120 2.92 -14.72 -5.34
CA GLU A 120 3.23 -15.32 -4.05
C GLU A 120 4.46 -14.63 -3.46
N VAL A 121 4.38 -14.31 -2.17
CA VAL A 121 5.48 -13.71 -1.38
C VAL A 121 5.71 -14.53 -0.12
N ALA A 122 6.97 -14.76 0.22
CA ALA A 122 7.36 -15.40 1.47
C ALA A 122 8.48 -14.57 2.14
N PHE A 123 8.62 -14.74 3.44
CA PHE A 123 9.67 -14.13 4.24
C PHE A 123 10.40 -15.20 5.05
N ASP A 124 11.68 -14.97 5.34
CA ASP A 124 12.44 -15.84 6.25
C ASP A 124 11.66 -16.12 7.53
N SER A 125 11.86 -17.27 8.14
CA SER A 125 11.19 -17.63 9.40
C SER A 125 11.55 -16.68 10.56
N SER A 126 12.74 -16.09 10.52
CA SER A 126 13.23 -15.09 11.48
C SER A 126 13.05 -13.64 11.04
N PHE A 127 12.37 -13.36 9.90
CA PHE A 127 12.24 -12.02 9.34
C PHE A 127 11.62 -11.04 10.33
N ASP A 128 12.30 -9.92 10.60
CA ASP A 128 11.74 -8.83 11.39
C ASP A 128 11.09 -7.79 10.48
N PHE A 129 9.78 -7.65 10.60
CA PHE A 129 8.98 -6.67 9.84
C PHE A 129 9.24 -5.23 10.27
N VAL A 130 9.91 -5.01 11.40
CA VAL A 130 10.17 -3.70 12.04
C VAL A 130 8.89 -2.84 12.06
N LYS A 131 8.90 -1.66 11.47
CA LYS A 131 7.73 -0.75 11.40
C LYS A 131 6.97 -0.85 10.08
N GLY A 132 7.59 -1.40 9.04
CA GLY A 132 6.92 -1.61 7.77
C GLY A 132 7.80 -1.41 6.54
N GLY A 133 7.31 -1.93 5.42
CA GLY A 133 7.96 -1.80 4.12
C GLY A 133 6.99 -2.06 2.98
N LYS A 134 7.45 -1.80 1.77
CA LYS A 134 6.67 -1.88 0.54
C LYS A 134 6.79 -3.25 -0.12
N LEU A 135 5.77 -3.62 -0.87
CA LEU A 135 5.67 -4.81 -1.69
C LEU A 135 5.14 -4.46 -3.08
N PRO A 136 5.26 -5.35 -4.07
CA PRO A 136 4.75 -5.12 -5.42
C PRO A 136 3.25 -4.82 -5.44
N GLY A 137 2.81 -4.08 -6.48
CA GLY A 137 1.41 -3.83 -6.76
C GLY A 137 1.19 -3.22 -8.13
N LEU A 138 -0.07 -3.05 -8.50
CA LEU A 138 -0.47 -2.46 -9.78
C LEU A 138 -0.11 -0.97 -9.84
N TYR A 139 0.27 -0.56 -11.03
CA TYR A 139 0.63 0.82 -11.37
C TYR A 139 -0.09 1.26 -12.64
N GLY A 140 -0.44 2.53 -12.69
CA GLY A 140 -1.06 3.10 -13.87
C GLY A 140 -0.56 4.49 -14.17
N SER A 141 -0.54 4.82 -15.47
CA SER A 141 -0.12 6.13 -15.95
C SER A 141 -0.75 6.50 -17.28
N SER A 142 -0.70 7.79 -17.60
CA SER A 142 -0.96 8.26 -18.96
C SER A 142 0.25 8.00 -19.87
N PRO A 143 0.07 8.00 -21.20
CA PRO A 143 1.21 7.88 -22.13
C PRO A 143 2.23 9.02 -22.03
N SER A 144 1.83 10.17 -21.50
CA SER A 144 2.66 11.38 -21.32
C SER A 144 3.29 11.51 -19.94
N ALA A 145 3.04 10.57 -19.02
CA ALA A 145 3.56 10.63 -17.66
C ALA A 145 5.09 10.64 -17.66
N LYS A 146 5.66 11.58 -16.87
CA LYS A 146 7.11 11.75 -16.76
C LYS A 146 7.69 11.30 -15.43
N GLY A 147 6.86 10.85 -14.49
CA GLY A 147 7.28 10.46 -13.16
C GLY A 147 6.51 9.28 -12.62
N LEU A 148 6.88 8.83 -11.42
CA LEU A 148 6.20 7.78 -10.70
C LEU A 148 5.38 8.36 -9.54
N CYS A 149 4.14 7.93 -9.39
CA CYS A 149 3.30 8.23 -8.24
C CYS A 149 3.72 7.35 -7.05
N THR A 150 4.84 7.73 -6.43
CA THR A 150 5.45 7.07 -5.26
C THR A 150 6.33 8.07 -4.49
N GLY A 151 6.68 7.74 -3.25
CA GLY A 151 7.69 8.52 -2.49
C GLY A 151 7.31 9.97 -2.22
N GLY A 152 6.03 10.27 -2.01
CA GLY A 152 5.52 11.63 -1.83
C GLY A 152 5.13 12.33 -3.12
N ASN A 153 5.35 11.73 -4.30
CA ASN A 153 4.95 12.35 -5.56
C ASN A 153 3.47 12.08 -5.88
N HIS A 154 2.68 13.13 -5.83
CA HIS A 154 1.25 13.14 -6.17
C HIS A 154 1.07 13.79 -7.55
N LEU A 155 1.07 12.98 -8.63
CA LEU A 155 1.00 13.45 -10.00
C LEU A 155 -0.36 13.13 -10.60
N HIS A 156 -0.91 14.07 -11.41
CA HIS A 156 -2.24 13.92 -12.04
C HIS A 156 -2.29 12.90 -13.20
N ASP A 157 -1.13 12.42 -13.63
CA ASP A 157 -0.98 11.55 -14.80
C ASP A 157 -0.53 10.13 -14.46
N CYS A 158 -0.51 9.76 -13.16
CA CYS A 158 -0.26 8.40 -12.70
C CYS A 158 -0.95 8.09 -11.36
N TRP A 159 -0.94 6.82 -10.98
CA TRP A 159 -1.31 6.31 -9.66
C TRP A 159 -0.51 5.03 -9.36
N SER A 160 -0.43 4.66 -8.09
CA SER A 160 0.05 3.34 -7.67
C SER A 160 -0.76 2.80 -6.51
N ALA A 161 -0.92 1.48 -6.45
CA ALA A 161 -1.53 0.77 -5.33
C ALA A 161 -0.65 -0.44 -5.00
N ARG A 162 0.35 -0.21 -4.16
CA ARG A 162 1.27 -1.25 -3.72
C ARG A 162 0.79 -1.85 -2.42
N LEU A 163 1.23 -3.07 -2.11
CA LEU A 163 1.04 -3.60 -0.78
C LEU A 163 2.12 -3.04 0.16
N MET A 164 1.83 -3.10 1.45
CA MET A 164 2.78 -2.76 2.49
C MET A 164 2.60 -3.71 3.68
N TRP A 165 3.70 -4.16 4.24
CA TRP A 165 3.68 -4.76 5.56
C TRP A 165 3.88 -3.69 6.63
N ARG A 166 3.36 -3.93 7.82
CA ARG A 166 3.57 -3.16 9.04
C ARG A 166 4.15 -4.05 10.13
N THR A 167 4.33 -3.52 11.31
CA THR A 167 4.84 -4.26 12.47
C THR A 167 4.12 -5.61 12.62
N GLY A 168 4.90 -6.68 12.83
CA GLY A 168 4.39 -8.03 12.98
C GLY A 168 3.78 -8.65 11.72
N GLY A 169 4.02 -8.05 10.54
CA GLY A 169 3.52 -8.54 9.26
C GLY A 169 2.09 -8.12 8.93
N ALA A 170 1.47 -7.20 9.66
CA ALA A 170 0.14 -6.68 9.33
C ALA A 170 0.15 -6.06 7.92
N GLY A 171 -0.78 -6.47 7.06
CA GLY A 171 -0.84 -6.06 5.66
C GLY A 171 -1.81 -4.91 5.41
N GLU A 172 -1.54 -4.13 4.37
CA GLU A 172 -2.43 -3.08 3.85
C GLU A 172 -2.19 -2.87 2.35
N VAL A 173 -3.10 -2.18 1.68
CA VAL A 173 -2.80 -1.54 0.40
C VAL A 173 -2.42 -0.09 0.64
N TYR A 174 -1.32 0.33 0.04
CA TYR A 174 -0.77 1.67 0.17
C TYR A 174 -0.76 2.36 -1.19
N ALA A 175 -1.69 3.30 -1.35
CA ALA A 175 -2.03 3.86 -2.64
C ALA A 175 -1.64 5.34 -2.76
N TYR A 176 -1.15 5.73 -3.93
CA TYR A 176 -1.02 7.12 -4.38
C TYR A 176 -2.14 7.37 -5.36
N ILE A 177 -3.24 7.91 -4.88
CA ILE A 177 -4.49 8.14 -5.60
C ILE A 177 -5.07 9.50 -5.21
N PRO A 178 -5.90 10.13 -6.07
CA PRO A 178 -6.63 11.33 -5.71
C PRO A 178 -7.58 11.09 -4.52
N THR A 179 -7.74 12.09 -3.68
CA THR A 179 -8.72 12.11 -2.60
C THR A 179 -9.88 13.05 -2.94
N TYR A 180 -10.98 12.94 -2.20
CA TYR A 180 -12.16 13.80 -2.32
C TYR A 180 -12.80 13.96 -0.95
N ASP A 181 -13.73 14.90 -0.81
CA ASP A 181 -14.40 15.18 0.47
C ASP A 181 -15.10 13.93 1.02
N GLY A 182 -14.84 13.59 2.28
CA GLY A 182 -15.35 12.41 2.96
C GLY A 182 -14.55 11.11 2.72
N PHE A 183 -13.64 11.03 1.73
CA PHE A 183 -12.87 9.81 1.48
C PHE A 183 -11.97 9.45 2.67
N CYS A 184 -11.23 10.41 3.19
CA CYS A 184 -10.33 10.22 4.32
C CYS A 184 -11.05 10.11 5.69
N ALA A 185 -12.36 10.28 5.73
CA ALA A 185 -13.17 10.10 6.93
C ALA A 185 -13.68 8.65 7.11
N GLN A 186 -13.47 7.79 6.12
CA GLN A 186 -13.85 6.36 6.20
C GLN A 186 -12.97 5.66 7.24
N ALA A 187 -13.55 4.73 8.00
CA ALA A 187 -12.91 4.13 9.18
C ALA A 187 -11.61 3.37 8.88
N ASP A 188 -11.48 2.80 7.69
CA ASP A 188 -10.36 1.98 7.26
C ASP A 188 -9.47 2.67 6.20
N VAL A 189 -9.62 4.00 6.07
CA VAL A 189 -8.82 4.86 5.19
C VAL A 189 -7.98 5.82 6.03
N LEU A 190 -6.66 5.75 5.89
CA LEU A 190 -5.74 6.66 6.55
C LEU A 190 -4.98 7.45 5.49
N CYS A 191 -5.41 8.68 5.23
CA CYS A 191 -4.72 9.59 4.33
C CYS A 191 -3.52 10.24 5.04
N ASP A 192 -2.47 10.48 4.27
CA ASP A 192 -1.28 11.20 4.69
C ASP A 192 -1.02 12.33 3.70
N ALA A 193 -0.71 13.54 4.20
CA ALA A 193 -0.54 14.72 3.36
C ALA A 193 0.74 14.66 2.51
N ASP A 194 1.79 14.02 3.04
CA ASP A 194 3.11 13.97 2.40
C ASP A 194 3.35 12.66 1.64
N TYR A 195 2.54 11.62 1.95
CA TYR A 195 2.74 10.27 1.41
C TYR A 195 1.43 9.68 0.88
N GLY A 196 1.38 8.37 0.71
CA GLY A 196 0.21 7.67 0.17
C GLY A 196 -0.86 7.39 1.21
N THR A 197 -2.03 7.01 0.73
CA THR A 197 -3.17 6.59 1.53
C THR A 197 -3.05 5.11 1.90
N SER A 198 -3.19 4.80 3.18
CA SER A 198 -3.29 3.44 3.72
C SER A 198 -4.75 2.98 3.68
N LEU A 199 -5.00 1.83 3.07
CA LEU A 199 -6.33 1.23 2.93
C LEU A 199 -6.36 -0.10 3.70
N SER A 200 -7.28 -0.24 4.65
CA SER A 200 -7.55 -1.42 5.48
C SER A 200 -6.29 -1.98 6.16
N ARG A 201 -5.57 -1.14 6.88
CA ARG A 201 -4.36 -1.55 7.62
C ARG A 201 -4.66 -2.65 8.63
N GLY A 202 -3.95 -3.79 8.51
CA GLY A 202 -4.09 -4.93 9.40
C GLY A 202 -5.21 -5.90 9.05
N SER A 203 -5.89 -5.72 7.90
CA SER A 203 -6.96 -6.61 7.46
C SER A 203 -6.48 -8.03 7.14
N PHE A 204 -5.20 -8.22 6.90
CA PHE A 204 -4.55 -9.52 6.73
C PHE A 204 -3.14 -9.49 7.31
N LYS A 205 -2.45 -10.63 7.27
CA LYS A 205 -1.10 -10.73 7.81
C LYS A 205 -0.22 -11.58 6.90
N PHE A 206 0.98 -11.09 6.63
CA PHE A 206 2.03 -11.87 5.96
C PHE A 206 2.62 -12.89 6.93
N ALA A 207 2.75 -14.13 6.47
CA ALA A 207 3.40 -15.20 7.23
C ALA A 207 4.93 -15.09 7.14
N ARG A 208 5.62 -15.63 8.15
CA ARG A 208 7.04 -15.96 8.13
C ARG A 208 7.21 -17.44 7.84
N GLY A 209 8.29 -17.81 7.16
CA GLY A 209 8.63 -19.22 6.92
C GLY A 209 7.69 -19.94 5.95
N GLY A 210 7.00 -19.21 5.07
CA GLY A 210 6.08 -19.80 4.12
C GLY A 210 5.48 -18.79 3.16
N TRP A 211 4.80 -19.30 2.15
CA TRP A 211 4.21 -18.51 1.08
C TRP A 211 2.86 -17.90 1.49
N THR A 212 2.67 -16.62 1.18
CA THR A 212 1.39 -15.93 1.19
C THR A 212 1.00 -15.61 -0.24
N THR A 213 -0.15 -16.08 -0.69
CA THR A 213 -0.68 -15.78 -2.02
C THR A 213 -1.50 -14.50 -1.95
N ILE A 214 -1.18 -13.55 -2.81
CA ILE A 214 -1.88 -12.27 -2.95
C ILE A 214 -2.62 -12.24 -4.28
N HIS A 215 -3.87 -11.80 -4.26
CA HIS A 215 -4.63 -11.42 -5.44
C HIS A 215 -5.12 -9.99 -5.25
N GLN A 216 -4.61 -9.06 -6.04
CA GLN A 216 -5.01 -7.65 -6.06
C GLN A 216 -5.84 -7.36 -7.30
N LEU A 217 -7.12 -7.09 -7.13
CA LEU A 217 -8.05 -6.69 -8.18
C LEU A 217 -8.29 -5.19 -8.10
N ILE A 218 -8.06 -4.48 -9.19
CA ILE A 218 -8.34 -3.07 -9.33
C ILE A 218 -9.20 -2.84 -10.57
N SER A 219 -10.31 -2.12 -10.40
CA SER A 219 -11.07 -1.51 -11.48
C SER A 219 -11.01 0.01 -11.35
N LEU A 220 -10.53 0.68 -12.41
CA LEU A 220 -10.35 2.13 -12.39
C LEU A 220 -11.69 2.87 -12.36
N SER A 221 -11.69 4.02 -11.70
CA SER A 221 -12.80 4.96 -11.72
C SER A 221 -12.97 5.62 -13.10
N THR A 222 -14.19 6.05 -13.40
CA THR A 222 -14.53 6.83 -14.61
C THR A 222 -14.78 8.29 -14.20
N PRO A 223 -13.80 9.19 -14.31
CA PRO A 223 -13.98 10.58 -13.89
C PRO A 223 -15.23 11.23 -14.53
N PRO A 224 -16.01 12.02 -13.79
CA PRO A 224 -15.78 12.48 -12.41
C PRO A 224 -16.34 11.54 -11.33
N LEU A 225 -16.67 10.28 -11.64
CA LEU A 225 -17.25 9.36 -10.68
C LEU A 225 -16.17 8.72 -9.81
N ALA A 226 -16.43 8.63 -8.49
CA ALA A 226 -15.68 7.78 -7.58
C ALA A 226 -16.30 6.37 -7.60
N ASN A 227 -16.14 5.66 -8.70
CA ASN A 227 -16.68 4.32 -8.94
C ASN A 227 -15.58 3.27 -9.15
N GLY A 228 -14.37 3.54 -8.71
CA GLY A 228 -13.30 2.57 -8.71
C GLY A 228 -13.44 1.54 -7.60
N LEU A 229 -12.81 0.38 -7.81
CA LEU A 229 -12.86 -0.76 -6.90
C LEU A 229 -11.46 -1.26 -6.63
N LEU A 230 -11.20 -1.61 -5.37
CA LEU A 230 -10.05 -2.38 -4.92
C LEU A 230 -10.54 -3.58 -4.12
N ALA A 231 -10.17 -4.77 -4.55
CA ALA A 231 -10.32 -5.97 -3.72
C ALA A 231 -8.97 -6.67 -3.57
N LEU A 232 -8.73 -7.23 -2.40
CA LEU A 232 -7.54 -8.02 -2.14
C LEU A 232 -7.91 -9.32 -1.44
N TYR A 233 -7.37 -10.41 -1.96
CA TYR A 233 -7.44 -11.72 -1.33
C TYR A 233 -6.05 -12.13 -0.86
N SER A 234 -5.97 -12.60 0.36
CA SER A 234 -4.79 -13.22 0.95
C SER A 234 -5.08 -14.68 1.23
N ASN A 235 -4.26 -15.59 0.69
CA ASN A 235 -4.47 -17.03 0.78
C ASN A 235 -5.91 -17.43 0.42
N SER A 236 -6.39 -16.91 -0.71
CA SER A 236 -7.73 -17.14 -1.26
C SER A 236 -8.91 -16.55 -0.48
N SER A 237 -8.70 -15.91 0.66
CA SER A 237 -9.73 -15.26 1.48
C SER A 237 -9.79 -13.76 1.21
N LEU A 238 -11.00 -13.21 1.02
CA LEU A 238 -11.21 -11.76 0.85
C LEU A 238 -10.75 -11.03 2.12
N SER A 239 -9.75 -10.21 1.98
CA SER A 239 -9.10 -9.49 3.08
C SER A 239 -9.51 -8.02 3.17
N LEU A 240 -9.78 -7.41 2.02
CA LEU A 240 -10.33 -6.06 1.95
C LEU A 240 -11.13 -5.85 0.67
N LEU A 241 -12.10 -4.97 0.74
CA LEU A 241 -12.89 -4.49 -0.39
C LEU A 241 -13.20 -3.01 -0.18
N HIS A 242 -12.68 -2.18 -1.06
CA HIS A 242 -13.04 -0.76 -1.14
C HIS A 242 -13.75 -0.48 -2.45
N THR A 243 -14.89 0.17 -2.37
CA THR A 243 -15.61 0.78 -3.49
C THR A 243 -15.57 2.30 -3.33
N GLY A 244 -15.92 3.03 -4.36
CA GLY A 244 -15.92 4.49 -4.26
C GLY A 244 -14.53 5.11 -4.36
N ILE A 245 -13.55 4.41 -4.95
CA ILE A 245 -12.21 4.96 -5.12
C ILE A 245 -12.15 5.83 -6.39
N ALA A 246 -11.54 7.00 -6.26
CA ALA A 246 -11.13 7.84 -7.40
C ALA A 246 -9.66 7.54 -7.72
N TYR A 247 -9.37 6.66 -8.68
CA TYR A 247 -7.99 6.34 -9.07
C TYR A 247 -7.31 7.42 -9.88
N ARG A 248 -8.09 8.22 -10.59
CA ARG A 248 -7.61 9.19 -11.58
C ARG A 248 -8.59 10.34 -11.76
N THR A 249 -8.05 11.50 -12.10
CA THR A 249 -8.82 12.66 -12.59
C THR A 249 -8.70 12.80 -14.10
N ASN A 250 -7.62 12.27 -14.70
CA ASN A 250 -7.36 12.25 -16.14
C ASN A 250 -7.84 10.91 -16.74
N PRO A 251 -8.81 10.90 -17.68
CA PRO A 251 -9.32 9.67 -18.30
C PRO A 251 -8.28 8.94 -19.18
N ASN A 252 -7.16 9.59 -19.52
CA ASN A 252 -6.07 8.96 -20.27
C ASN A 252 -5.15 8.08 -19.43
N VAL A 253 -5.26 8.15 -18.11
CA VAL A 253 -4.53 7.24 -17.19
C VAL A 253 -5.19 5.86 -17.24
N SER A 254 -4.40 4.82 -17.48
CA SER A 254 -4.82 3.42 -17.49
C SER A 254 -3.88 2.58 -16.63
N ILE A 255 -4.22 1.31 -16.39
CA ILE A 255 -3.29 0.36 -15.75
C ILE A 255 -2.21 0.02 -16.78
N THR A 256 -0.94 0.16 -16.42
CA THR A 256 0.16 0.02 -17.39
C THR A 256 1.09 -1.15 -17.09
N ASN A 257 1.34 -1.46 -15.83
CA ASN A 257 2.31 -2.48 -15.44
C ASN A 257 2.20 -2.86 -13.96
N VAL A 258 3.04 -3.79 -13.54
CA VAL A 258 3.32 -4.04 -12.13
C VAL A 258 4.55 -3.25 -11.71
N LEU A 259 4.45 -2.51 -10.62
CA LEU A 259 5.59 -1.86 -9.97
C LEU A 259 6.11 -2.78 -8.86
N PHE A 260 7.25 -3.44 -9.12
CA PHE A 260 8.02 -4.06 -8.08
C PHE A 260 8.75 -2.94 -7.33
N SER A 261 8.38 -2.74 -6.09
CA SER A 261 9.00 -1.73 -5.24
C SER A 261 8.93 -2.27 -3.82
N SER A 262 10.03 -2.90 -3.39
CA SER A 262 10.09 -3.62 -2.12
C SER A 262 11.32 -3.18 -1.35
N PHE A 263 11.07 -2.50 -0.22
CA PHE A 263 12.07 -1.89 0.63
C PHE A 263 11.44 -1.53 1.98
N PHE A 264 12.24 -1.31 3.02
CA PHE A 264 11.76 -0.80 4.30
C PHE A 264 11.37 0.68 4.18
N GLY A 265 10.26 1.06 4.79
CA GLY A 265 9.73 2.43 4.73
C GLY A 265 10.39 3.38 5.72
N GLY A 266 9.77 4.55 5.90
CA GLY A 266 10.13 5.54 6.93
C GLY A 266 11.26 6.48 6.58
N SER A 267 11.55 7.41 7.51
CA SER A 267 12.48 8.52 7.33
C SER A 267 13.70 8.49 8.28
N ASP A 268 13.73 7.56 9.25
CA ASP A 268 14.79 7.48 10.25
C ASP A 268 15.23 6.03 10.52
N ALA A 269 16.33 5.84 11.27
CA ALA A 269 16.95 4.55 11.55
C ALA A 269 16.05 3.56 12.33
N SER A 270 14.98 4.01 12.96
CA SER A 270 14.05 3.11 13.65
C SER A 270 13.22 2.25 12.69
N TRP A 271 13.28 2.53 11.40
CA TRP A 271 12.68 1.76 10.32
C TRP A 271 13.66 0.82 9.62
N ASP A 272 14.95 0.91 9.95
CA ASP A 272 15.98 0.14 9.26
C ASP A 272 15.79 -1.37 9.45
N SER A 273 16.05 -2.10 8.40
CA SER A 273 16.01 -3.57 8.36
C SER A 273 16.95 -4.17 9.43
N LYS A 274 16.54 -5.30 9.99
CA LYS A 274 17.39 -6.17 10.81
C LYS A 274 18.04 -7.29 9.99
N GLY A 275 18.12 -7.11 8.68
CA GLY A 275 18.50 -8.16 7.75
C GLY A 275 17.35 -9.10 7.40
N GLY A 276 17.62 -10.04 6.48
CA GLY A 276 16.65 -11.06 6.07
C GLY A 276 16.21 -10.92 4.62
N ASN A 277 15.37 -11.87 4.17
CA ASN A 277 14.99 -12.00 2.78
C ASN A 277 13.49 -12.06 2.62
N ALA A 278 13.02 -11.53 1.49
CA ALA A 278 11.72 -11.87 0.91
C ALA A 278 11.92 -12.62 -0.40
N TYR A 279 10.95 -13.45 -0.72
CA TYR A 279 10.97 -14.33 -1.91
C TYR A 279 9.68 -14.13 -2.70
N TYR A 280 9.78 -14.19 -4.04
CA TYR A 280 8.65 -13.94 -4.94
C TYR A 280 8.61 -14.98 -6.05
N ARG A 281 7.39 -15.44 -6.41
CA ARG A 281 7.16 -16.40 -7.50
C ARG A 281 5.74 -16.33 -8.03
N ARG A 282 5.49 -17.06 -9.13
CA ARG A 282 4.16 -17.37 -9.69
C ARG A 282 3.30 -16.12 -9.88
N VAL A 283 3.83 -15.15 -10.63
CA VAL A 283 3.08 -13.93 -10.95
C VAL A 283 2.14 -14.20 -12.11
N GLU A 284 0.88 -13.77 -11.98
CA GLU A 284 -0.15 -13.85 -13.02
C GLU A 284 -0.85 -12.51 -13.17
N LEU A 285 -1.15 -12.14 -14.42
CA LEU A 285 -1.92 -10.96 -14.75
C LEU A 285 -3.11 -11.31 -15.64
N TYR A 286 -4.26 -10.76 -15.27
CA TYR A 286 -5.47 -10.76 -16.07
C TYR A 286 -5.91 -9.32 -16.28
N ALA A 287 -6.51 -9.01 -17.43
CA ALA A 287 -6.87 -7.64 -17.76
C ALA A 287 -8.15 -7.54 -18.58
N SER A 288 -8.77 -6.35 -18.50
CA SER A 288 -9.89 -5.96 -19.35
C SER A 288 -9.80 -4.48 -19.67
N THR A 289 -10.23 -4.12 -20.88
CA THR A 289 -10.38 -2.73 -21.31
C THR A 289 -11.77 -2.17 -21.01
N LEU A 290 -12.67 -2.97 -20.49
CA LEU A 290 -14.02 -2.55 -20.10
C LEU A 290 -13.93 -1.62 -18.89
N PRO A 291 -14.68 -0.50 -18.91
CA PRO A 291 -14.74 0.42 -17.78
C PRO A 291 -15.39 -0.24 -16.56
N SER A 292 -15.21 0.38 -15.39
CA SER A 292 -15.92 -0.05 -14.18
C SER A 292 -17.44 -0.03 -14.43
N ASN A 293 -18.10 -1.11 -14.04
CA ASN A 293 -19.56 -1.24 -14.04
C ASN A 293 -20.16 -0.94 -12.65
N THR A 294 -19.34 -0.55 -11.68
CA THR A 294 -19.81 -0.14 -10.35
C THR A 294 -20.36 1.29 -10.41
N THR A 295 -21.28 1.58 -9.51
CA THR A 295 -21.79 2.94 -9.31
C THR A 295 -20.93 3.68 -8.28
N GLY A 296 -20.95 5.01 -8.34
CA GLY A 296 -20.24 5.87 -7.38
C GLY A 296 -20.72 7.32 -7.48
N PRO A 297 -20.49 8.13 -6.46
CA PRO A 297 -20.85 9.55 -6.48
C PRO A 297 -20.00 10.32 -7.48
N THR A 298 -20.57 11.41 -8.02
CA THR A 298 -19.78 12.45 -8.69
C THR A 298 -18.98 13.21 -7.63
N VAL A 299 -17.66 13.32 -7.83
CA VAL A 299 -16.77 13.94 -6.88
C VAL A 299 -15.80 14.91 -7.55
N SER A 300 -15.33 15.89 -6.80
CA SER A 300 -14.17 16.72 -7.16
C SER A 300 -12.91 16.12 -6.54
N ALA A 301 -12.36 15.10 -7.21
CA ALA A 301 -11.16 14.44 -6.74
C ALA A 301 -9.90 15.23 -7.14
N SER A 302 -8.93 15.33 -6.22
CA SER A 302 -7.64 15.98 -6.46
C SER A 302 -6.51 15.25 -5.75
N PHE A 303 -5.27 15.51 -6.19
CA PHE A 303 -4.06 15.12 -5.47
C PHE A 303 -3.62 16.18 -4.44
N ASP A 304 -4.29 17.32 -4.40
CA ASP A 304 -4.02 18.35 -3.39
C ASP A 304 -4.49 17.82 -2.03
N ASN A 305 -3.56 17.34 -1.25
CA ASN A 305 -3.77 16.89 0.13
C ASN A 305 -4.06 18.05 1.09
N THR A 306 -4.59 19.17 0.62
CA THR A 306 -5.30 20.10 1.46
C THR A 306 -6.57 19.40 1.94
N ILE A 307 -6.38 18.40 2.82
CA ILE A 307 -7.43 17.94 3.72
C ILE A 307 -7.91 19.22 4.35
N SER A 308 -9.11 19.65 3.97
CA SER A 308 -9.74 20.80 4.61
C SER A 308 -9.71 20.50 6.11
N SER A 309 -8.89 21.23 6.84
CA SER A 309 -8.70 21.13 8.28
C SER A 309 -9.96 21.52 9.08
N SER A 310 -11.12 21.48 8.43
CA SER A 310 -12.41 21.80 9.02
C SER A 310 -12.83 20.86 10.15
N SER A 311 -12.38 19.61 10.18
CA SER A 311 -12.65 18.70 11.31
C SER A 311 -11.61 18.83 12.45
N ALA A 312 -10.34 19.16 12.13
CA ALA A 312 -9.29 19.36 13.13
C ALA A 312 -9.40 20.73 13.81
N ALA A 313 -9.88 21.76 13.10
CA ALA A 313 -10.14 23.06 13.68
C ALA A 313 -11.31 23.04 14.67
N SER A 314 -12.36 22.26 14.40
CA SER A 314 -13.49 22.06 15.30
C SER A 314 -13.08 21.36 16.60
N SER A 315 -12.22 20.35 16.56
CA SER A 315 -11.73 19.65 17.75
C SER A 315 -10.76 20.52 18.58
N ARG A 316 -9.89 21.31 17.94
CA ARG A 316 -9.00 22.25 18.64
C ARG A 316 -9.77 23.41 19.24
N ALA A 317 -10.77 23.95 18.56
CA ALA A 317 -11.63 24.99 19.12
C ALA A 317 -12.49 24.49 20.29
N SER A 318 -12.95 23.23 20.24
CA SER A 318 -13.66 22.58 21.33
C SER A 318 -12.75 22.31 22.55
N MET A 319 -11.51 21.83 22.32
CA MET A 319 -10.52 21.66 23.41
C MET A 319 -10.09 22.97 24.02
N LEU A 320 -9.93 24.04 23.21
CA LEU A 320 -9.58 25.36 23.73
C LEU A 320 -10.72 25.95 24.59
N ARG A 321 -11.98 25.74 24.19
CA ARG A 321 -13.14 26.16 24.98
C ARG A 321 -13.26 25.38 26.30
N VAL A 322 -12.96 24.09 26.32
CA VAL A 322 -12.95 23.29 27.55
C VAL A 322 -11.81 23.71 28.47
N MET A 323 -10.60 23.98 27.93
CA MET A 323 -9.48 24.49 28.74
C MET A 323 -9.76 25.87 29.32
N VAL A 324 -10.35 26.80 28.56
CA VAL A 324 -10.71 28.13 29.07
C VAL A 324 -11.79 28.04 30.15
N LEU A 325 -12.79 27.16 30.01
CA LEU A 325 -13.80 26.93 31.03
C LEU A 325 -13.21 26.31 32.31
N LEU A 326 -12.23 25.40 32.19
CA LEU A 326 -11.54 24.86 33.36
C LEU A 326 -10.67 25.88 34.06
N MET A 327 -9.97 26.77 33.33
CA MET A 327 -9.19 27.86 33.96
C MET A 327 -10.06 28.89 34.64
N VAL A 328 -11.24 29.22 34.12
CA VAL A 328 -12.19 30.13 34.76
C VAL A 328 -12.76 29.52 36.05
N TRP A 329 -13.01 28.20 36.07
CA TRP A 329 -13.48 27.50 37.26
C TRP A 329 -12.42 27.44 38.37
N THR A 330 -11.14 27.25 38.02
CA THR A 330 -10.04 27.28 39.00
C THR A 330 -9.76 28.66 39.56
N MET A 331 -9.93 29.74 38.77
CA MET A 331 -9.78 31.12 39.27
C MET A 331 -10.96 31.55 40.17
N LEU A 332 -12.19 31.14 39.85
CA LEU A 332 -13.34 31.39 40.70
C LEU A 332 -13.29 30.62 42.03
N GLY A 333 -12.73 29.39 42.02
CA GLY A 333 -12.51 28.61 43.26
C GLY A 333 -11.48 29.21 44.21
N GLN A 334 -10.51 29.97 43.73
CA GLN A 334 -9.52 30.66 44.58
C GLN A 334 -10.03 31.96 45.22
N VAL A 335 -11.01 32.60 44.62
CA VAL A 335 -11.59 33.86 45.18
C VAL A 335 -12.55 33.59 46.34
N VAL A 336 -13.18 32.41 46.40
CA VAL A 336 -14.10 32.02 47.50
C VAL A 336 -13.34 31.45 48.71
N GLY A 337 -12.03 31.10 48.58
CA GLY A 337 -11.21 30.55 49.66
C GLY A 337 -10.49 31.56 50.55
N MET A 338 -10.58 32.88 50.29
CA MET A 338 -9.86 33.94 51.05
C MET A 338 -10.70 34.71 52.08
N GLY A 339 -11.79 34.13 52.54
CA GLY A 339 -12.61 34.75 53.60
C GLY A 339 -12.66 33.88 54.87
N GLY A 340 -11.74 34.10 55.82
CA GLY A 340 -11.94 33.60 57.19
C GLY A 340 -10.80 32.82 57.81
N LYS A 341 -9.80 33.49 58.37
CA LYS A 341 -9.05 33.03 59.54
C LYS A 341 -8.76 34.16 60.49
N ARG A 342 -9.53 34.20 61.62
CA ARG A 342 -9.19 34.93 62.84
C ARG A 342 -8.03 34.28 63.56
N LYS A 343 -7.15 35.12 64.12
CA LYS A 343 -6.01 34.81 65.00
C LYS A 343 -6.44 34.12 66.26
N THR A 344 -5.68 33.12 66.71
CA THR A 344 -5.42 32.84 68.13
C THR A 344 -3.97 32.40 68.29
N THR A 345 -3.24 33.19 69.09
CA THR A 345 -1.91 33.00 69.65
C THR A 345 -1.92 31.96 70.78
N ARG A 346 -0.88 31.10 70.89
CA ARG A 346 -0.21 30.63 72.12
C ARG A 346 0.90 29.68 71.70
N GLU A 347 2.08 30.08 71.94
CA GLU A 347 3.14 29.83 72.95
C GLU A 347 3.63 28.37 73.11
N GLN A 348 4.96 28.25 72.84
CA GLN A 348 6.02 27.51 73.51
C GLN A 348 5.96 25.96 73.63
N SER A 349 6.98 25.26 73.21
CA SER A 349 8.25 24.93 73.86
C SER A 349 9.01 23.81 73.12
N SER A 350 10.33 23.97 73.04
CA SER A 350 11.31 22.96 72.65
C SER A 350 11.94 22.34 73.94
N PRO A 351 12.93 21.49 73.85
CA PRO A 351 13.09 20.16 73.30
C PRO A 351 13.37 19.14 74.44
N PRO A 352 13.99 18.02 74.33
CA PRO A 352 15.33 17.75 73.74
C PRO A 352 15.35 16.83 72.49
#